data_e88cff8bede8bb80e41e69434390d477
#
_entry.id   e88cff8bede8bb80e41e69434390d477
#
_cell.length_a   1.000
_cell.length_b   1.000
_cell.length_c   1.000
_cell.angle_alpha   90.00
_cell.angle_beta   90.00
_cell.angle_gamma   90.00
#
_symmetry.space_group_name_H-M   'P 1'
#
loop_
_entity.id
_entity.type
_entity.pdbx_description
1 polymer ?
#
loop_
_entity_poly.entity_id
_entity_poly.type
_entity_poly.pdbx_seq_one_letter_code
_entity_poly.pdbx_strand_id
1 'polypeptide(L)'
;SRQIQDLEYDLKTPLFIRHQKGVRLTEQGENLFNTVNQINTSVSSFEKKLIDKKTKPAGKFTISTTVGFGSTWLTPRINKFTNQFPDMEVSLIMSDEEVDLSSRMADVAVRVKKPTQANLIFKKFVNFHNHIYGSSDYLQSSGIPRNVSDLDKHSLICFGSGLPSPISNIDWILKLGKEGTKRKPKFRVNSIYGMSLAVEK
;
A
#
# COMPACT_ATOMS: atom_id res chain seq x y z
N SER A 1 32.63 -2.60 11.11
CA SER A 1 33.07 -3.59 12.13
C SER A 1 34.08 -4.54 11.51
N ARG A 2 34.93 -5.15 12.29
CA ARG A 2 35.94 -6.11 11.87
C ARG A 2 35.29 -7.28 11.10
N GLN A 3 34.19 -7.78 11.58
CA GLN A 3 33.42 -8.87 10.94
C GLN A 3 32.98 -8.57 9.51
N ILE A 4 32.62 -7.30 9.23
CA ILE A 4 32.23 -6.89 7.86
C ILE A 4 33.48 -6.84 6.97
N GLN A 5 34.62 -6.37 7.48
CA GLN A 5 35.86 -6.36 6.71
C GLN A 5 36.35 -7.77 6.39
N ASP A 6 36.25 -8.69 7.36
CA ASP A 6 36.59 -10.10 7.17
C ASP A 6 35.67 -10.73 6.11
N LEU A 7 34.37 -10.44 6.14
CA LEU A 7 33.42 -10.93 5.13
C LEU A 7 33.71 -10.35 3.73
N GLU A 8 33.99 -9.05 3.60
CA GLU A 8 34.38 -8.43 2.34
C GLU A 8 35.68 -9.02 1.78
N TYR A 9 36.61 -9.35 2.67
CA TYR A 9 37.87 -10.00 2.31
C TYR A 9 37.65 -11.44 1.80
N ASP A 10 36.84 -12.23 2.49
CA ASP A 10 36.54 -13.60 2.10
C ASP A 10 35.77 -13.66 0.77
N LEU A 11 34.84 -12.76 0.56
CA LEU A 11 34.06 -12.65 -0.68
C LEU A 11 34.83 -11.95 -1.81
N LYS A 12 36.00 -11.37 -1.54
CA LYS A 12 36.80 -10.57 -2.47
C LYS A 12 35.97 -9.47 -3.15
N THR A 13 35.01 -8.91 -2.44
CA THR A 13 34.04 -7.98 -3.00
C THR A 13 33.64 -6.97 -1.94
N PRO A 14 33.72 -5.64 -2.21
CA PRO A 14 33.24 -4.63 -1.29
C PRO A 14 31.71 -4.66 -1.21
N LEU A 15 31.17 -4.72 0.00
CA LEU A 15 29.73 -4.72 0.25
C LEU A 15 29.21 -3.35 0.68
N PHE A 16 30.09 -2.45 1.14
CA PHE A 16 29.73 -1.13 1.62
C PHE A 16 30.59 -0.03 0.97
N ILE A 17 29.95 1.07 0.66
CA ILE A 17 30.60 2.34 0.27
C ILE A 17 30.51 3.30 1.45
N ARG A 18 31.67 3.81 1.87
CA ARG A 18 31.75 4.79 2.98
C ARG A 18 31.83 6.20 2.42
N HIS A 19 30.95 7.07 2.86
CA HIS A 19 30.93 8.50 2.52
C HIS A 19 31.02 9.34 3.79
N GLN A 20 31.36 10.62 3.65
CA GLN A 20 31.38 11.58 4.77
C GLN A 20 30.04 11.69 5.49
N LYS A 21 28.92 11.34 4.83
CA LYS A 21 27.55 11.40 5.37
C LYS A 21 27.00 10.03 5.81
N GLY A 22 27.81 8.97 5.84
CA GLY A 22 27.37 7.62 6.27
C GLY A 22 27.88 6.49 5.40
N VAL A 23 27.22 5.33 5.54
CA VAL A 23 27.57 4.09 4.84
C VAL A 23 26.38 3.66 3.97
N ARG A 24 26.64 3.27 2.73
CA ARG A 24 25.65 2.68 1.81
C ARG A 24 26.12 1.32 1.36
N LEU A 25 25.19 0.45 0.99
CA LEU A 25 25.51 -0.81 0.34
C LEU A 25 26.01 -0.57 -1.09
N THR A 26 26.89 -1.42 -1.57
CA THR A 26 27.17 -1.58 -3.01
C THR A 26 26.06 -2.41 -3.64
N GLU A 27 26.03 -2.52 -4.96
CA GLU A 27 25.11 -3.42 -5.67
C GLU A 27 25.27 -4.88 -5.20
N GLN A 28 26.50 -5.32 -5.00
CA GLN A 28 26.81 -6.66 -4.44
C GLN A 28 26.37 -6.78 -2.98
N GLY A 29 26.52 -5.69 -2.20
CA GLY A 29 26.04 -5.61 -0.83
C GLY A 29 24.52 -5.71 -0.74
N GLU A 30 23.77 -5.04 -1.63
CA GLU A 30 22.32 -5.15 -1.72
C GLU A 30 21.87 -6.56 -2.11
N ASN A 31 22.52 -7.17 -3.09
CA ASN A 31 22.24 -8.54 -3.51
C ASN A 31 22.47 -9.55 -2.38
N LEU A 32 23.58 -9.43 -1.66
CA LEU A 32 23.87 -10.27 -0.50
C LEU A 32 22.86 -10.05 0.63
N PHE A 33 22.56 -8.81 0.95
CA PHE A 33 21.58 -8.45 1.98
C PHE A 33 20.21 -9.05 1.68
N ASN A 34 19.74 -8.94 0.44
CA ASN A 34 18.46 -9.51 -0.01
C ASN A 34 18.47 -11.04 0.10
N THR A 35 19.57 -11.69 -0.31
CA THR A 35 19.71 -13.15 -0.24
C THR A 35 19.71 -13.64 1.21
N VAL A 36 20.46 -13.00 2.10
CA VAL A 36 20.50 -13.34 3.53
C VAL A 36 19.13 -13.14 4.19
N ASN A 37 18.42 -12.09 3.83
CA ASN A 37 17.05 -11.87 4.32
C ASN A 37 16.08 -12.96 3.85
N GLN A 38 16.20 -13.45 2.62
CA GLN A 38 15.40 -14.58 2.12
C GLN A 38 15.69 -15.86 2.90
N ILE A 39 16.96 -16.17 3.15
CA ILE A 39 17.37 -17.33 3.94
C ILE A 39 16.80 -17.22 5.36
N ASN A 40 16.98 -16.10 6.03
CA ASN A 40 16.45 -15.88 7.38
C ASN A 40 14.92 -16.02 7.44
N THR A 41 14.21 -15.53 6.40
CA THR A 41 12.77 -15.69 6.30
C THR A 41 12.36 -17.15 6.15
N SER A 42 13.10 -17.89 5.32
CA SER A 42 12.87 -19.32 5.11
C SER A 42 13.12 -20.13 6.39
N VAL A 43 14.22 -19.86 7.11
CA VAL A 43 14.54 -20.51 8.39
C VAL A 43 13.46 -20.20 9.44
N SER A 44 13.11 -18.92 9.61
CA SER A 44 12.07 -18.51 10.57
C SER A 44 10.68 -19.10 10.24
N SER A 45 10.34 -19.23 8.96
CA SER A 45 9.10 -19.88 8.53
C SER A 45 9.11 -21.39 8.81
N PHE A 46 10.25 -22.02 8.70
CA PHE A 46 10.43 -23.45 9.02
C PHE A 46 10.37 -23.69 10.53
N GLU A 47 11.05 -22.87 11.33
CA GLU A 47 10.98 -22.92 12.81
C GLU A 47 9.53 -22.73 13.29
N LYS A 48 8.80 -21.75 12.75
CA LYS A 48 7.37 -21.57 13.04
C LYS A 48 6.56 -22.82 12.68
N LYS A 49 6.79 -23.44 11.52
CA LYS A 49 6.09 -24.68 11.12
C LYS A 49 6.39 -25.87 12.05
N LEU A 50 7.55 -25.91 12.66
CA LEU A 50 7.91 -26.96 13.63
C LEU A 50 7.19 -26.73 14.98
N ILE A 51 7.01 -25.46 15.37
CA ILE A 51 6.37 -25.07 16.64
C ILE A 51 4.85 -25.05 16.53
N ASP A 52 4.31 -24.72 15.35
CA ASP A 52 2.91 -24.29 15.12
C ASP A 52 1.87 -25.43 15.11
N LYS A 53 2.18 -26.64 15.47
CA LYS A 53 1.13 -27.68 15.51
C LYS A 53 0.15 -27.54 16.69
N LYS A 54 0.37 -26.65 17.68
CA LYS A 54 -0.50 -26.52 18.87
C LYS A 54 -0.62 -25.13 19.51
N THR A 55 0.02 -24.08 19.03
CA THR A 55 -0.03 -22.76 19.69
C THR A 55 -0.92 -21.78 18.94
N LYS A 56 -1.75 -21.04 19.70
CA LYS A 56 -2.52 -19.92 19.14
C LYS A 56 -1.55 -18.85 18.61
N PRO A 57 -1.88 -18.17 17.49
CA PRO A 57 -1.07 -17.07 16.98
C PRO A 57 -0.83 -16.01 18.06
N ALA A 58 0.41 -15.62 18.28
CA ALA A 58 0.82 -14.62 19.26
C ALA A 58 1.98 -13.77 18.72
N GLY A 59 2.19 -12.57 19.27
CA GLY A 59 3.29 -11.68 18.94
C GLY A 59 2.87 -10.53 18.01
N LYS A 60 3.88 -9.85 17.43
CA LYS A 60 3.64 -8.67 16.57
C LYS A 60 3.24 -9.08 15.16
N PHE A 61 2.25 -8.39 14.62
CA PHE A 61 1.76 -8.57 13.25
C PHE A 61 1.51 -7.22 12.60
N THR A 62 2.29 -6.90 11.58
CA THR A 62 2.23 -5.62 10.89
C THR A 62 1.59 -5.78 9.52
N ILE A 63 0.52 -5.06 9.28
CA ILE A 63 -0.20 -5.00 8.00
C ILE A 63 0.09 -3.67 7.34
N SER A 64 0.52 -3.68 6.07
CA SER A 64 0.62 -2.48 5.26
C SER A 64 -0.53 -2.41 4.25
N THR A 65 -1.13 -1.21 4.09
CA THR A 65 -2.22 -1.04 3.14
C THR A 65 -2.29 0.40 2.61
N THR A 66 -3.15 0.65 1.61
CA THR A 66 -3.44 2.01 1.15
C THR A 66 -4.22 2.80 2.21
N VAL A 67 -4.04 4.12 2.23
CA VAL A 67 -4.72 4.99 3.21
C VAL A 67 -6.23 4.83 3.12
N GLY A 68 -6.80 4.83 1.91
CA GLY A 68 -8.23 4.68 1.71
C GLY A 68 -8.79 3.38 2.27
N PHE A 69 -8.23 2.22 1.88
CA PHE A 69 -8.71 0.92 2.35
C PHE A 69 -8.47 0.73 3.85
N GLY A 70 -7.31 1.16 4.34
CA GLY A 70 -6.98 1.08 5.77
C GLY A 70 -7.96 1.85 6.64
N SER A 71 -8.24 3.11 6.30
CA SER A 71 -9.11 3.98 7.09
C SER A 71 -10.58 3.60 7.01
N THR A 72 -11.08 3.27 5.80
CA THR A 72 -12.53 3.10 5.60
C THR A 72 -13.03 1.67 5.83
N TRP A 73 -12.19 0.68 5.54
CA TRP A 73 -12.62 -0.72 5.60
C TRP A 73 -11.92 -1.52 6.70
N LEU A 74 -10.60 -1.47 6.78
CA LEU A 74 -9.83 -2.36 7.66
C LEU A 74 -9.91 -1.91 9.13
N THR A 75 -9.63 -0.65 9.42
CA THR A 75 -9.62 -0.12 10.79
C THR A 75 -10.95 -0.34 11.52
N PRO A 76 -12.14 -0.07 10.94
CA PRO A 76 -13.40 -0.33 11.62
C PRO A 76 -13.67 -1.82 11.93
N ARG A 77 -12.92 -2.72 11.28
CA ARG A 77 -13.10 -4.18 11.40
C ARG A 77 -11.99 -4.88 12.17
N ILE A 78 -10.92 -4.17 12.53
CA ILE A 78 -9.75 -4.77 13.17
C ILE A 78 -10.08 -5.45 14.49
N ASN A 79 -11.06 -4.93 15.24
CA ASN A 79 -11.48 -5.48 16.53
C ASN A 79 -11.95 -6.95 16.43
N LYS A 80 -12.53 -7.35 15.29
CA LYS A 80 -12.91 -8.77 15.09
C LYS A 80 -11.69 -9.68 15.08
N PHE A 81 -10.60 -9.22 14.49
CA PHE A 81 -9.35 -9.95 14.43
C PHE A 81 -8.64 -9.97 15.78
N THR A 82 -8.51 -8.83 16.45
CA THR A 82 -7.83 -8.74 17.75
C THR A 82 -8.58 -9.50 18.85
N ASN A 83 -9.91 -9.54 18.80
CA ASN A 83 -10.71 -10.35 19.74
C ASN A 83 -10.53 -11.86 19.48
N GLN A 84 -10.34 -12.27 18.23
CA GLN A 84 -10.10 -13.68 17.88
C GLN A 84 -8.67 -14.13 18.25
N PHE A 85 -7.72 -13.21 18.22
CA PHE A 85 -6.31 -13.45 18.49
C PHE A 85 -5.78 -12.46 19.54
N PRO A 86 -6.18 -12.60 20.81
CA PRO A 86 -5.88 -11.61 21.87
C PRO A 86 -4.38 -11.51 22.19
N ASP A 87 -3.59 -12.53 21.88
CA ASP A 87 -2.15 -12.57 22.12
C ASP A 87 -1.35 -11.93 20.97
N MET A 88 -2.01 -11.37 19.95
CA MET A 88 -1.38 -10.66 18.85
C MET A 88 -1.44 -9.14 19.02
N GLU A 89 -0.29 -8.49 18.90
CA GLU A 89 -0.17 -7.03 18.77
C GLU A 89 -0.22 -6.65 17.29
N VAL A 90 -1.32 -6.03 16.85
CA VAL A 90 -1.52 -5.68 15.44
C VAL A 90 -1.14 -4.23 15.18
N SER A 91 -0.23 -4.00 14.22
CA SER A 91 0.14 -2.69 13.72
C SER A 91 -0.37 -2.50 12.29
N LEU A 92 -0.89 -1.31 11.97
CA LEU A 92 -1.37 -0.97 10.65
C LEU A 92 -0.57 0.22 10.09
N ILE A 93 0.16 -0.03 8.99
CA ILE A 93 0.89 1.00 8.24
C ILE A 93 0.04 1.39 7.03
N MET A 94 -0.41 2.64 6.99
CA MET A 94 -1.21 3.16 5.88
C MET A 94 -0.35 4.09 5.00
N SER A 95 -0.12 3.68 3.75
CA SER A 95 0.61 4.46 2.75
C SER A 95 0.14 4.11 1.36
N ASP A 96 -0.03 5.11 0.49
CA ASP A 96 -0.34 4.91 -0.92
C ASP A 96 0.92 4.61 -1.76
N GLU A 97 2.08 4.74 -1.17
CA GLU A 97 3.36 4.29 -1.73
C GLU A 97 3.56 2.79 -1.49
N GLU A 98 4.32 2.15 -2.37
CA GLU A 98 4.66 0.74 -2.21
C GLU A 98 5.70 0.59 -1.09
N VAL A 99 5.31 -0.11 -0.02
CA VAL A 99 6.21 -0.43 1.10
C VAL A 99 7.07 -1.63 0.72
N ASP A 100 8.35 -1.52 0.97
CA ASP A 100 9.28 -2.64 0.79
C ASP A 100 9.03 -3.73 1.85
N LEU A 101 8.44 -4.83 1.41
CA LEU A 101 8.20 -6.00 2.27
C LEU A 101 9.47 -6.81 2.51
N SER A 102 10.51 -6.66 1.68
CA SER A 102 11.78 -7.36 1.87
C SER A 102 12.54 -6.84 3.09
N SER A 103 12.33 -5.56 3.44
CA SER A 103 12.92 -4.92 4.63
C SER A 103 12.19 -5.26 5.95
N ARG A 104 11.19 -6.15 5.91
CA ARG A 104 10.35 -6.53 7.06
C ARG A 104 9.61 -5.37 7.73
N MET A 105 9.35 -4.31 7.00
CA MET A 105 8.51 -3.21 7.49
C MET A 105 7.05 -3.63 7.71
N ALA A 106 6.60 -4.67 7.00
CA ALA A 106 5.30 -5.30 7.22
C ALA A 106 5.36 -6.80 6.91
N ASP A 107 4.54 -7.60 7.60
CA ASP A 107 4.41 -9.05 7.38
C ASP A 107 3.49 -9.33 6.19
N VAL A 108 2.48 -8.49 6.00
CA VAL A 108 1.50 -8.59 4.91
C VAL A 108 1.21 -7.20 4.34
N ALA A 109 1.08 -7.13 3.02
CA ALA A 109 0.57 -5.92 2.36
C ALA A 109 -0.73 -6.21 1.61
N VAL A 110 -1.74 -5.36 1.82
CA VAL A 110 -2.98 -5.35 1.03
C VAL A 110 -2.91 -4.18 0.07
N ARG A 111 -2.83 -4.46 -1.23
CA ARG A 111 -2.62 -3.47 -2.28
C ARG A 111 -3.65 -3.59 -3.39
N VAL A 112 -3.98 -2.48 -4.01
CA VAL A 112 -4.92 -2.43 -5.16
C VAL A 112 -4.23 -2.71 -6.49
N LYS A 113 -2.90 -2.74 -6.51
CA LYS A 113 -2.07 -3.12 -7.66
C LYS A 113 -1.25 -4.35 -7.32
N LYS A 114 -0.93 -5.15 -8.35
CA LYS A 114 0.05 -6.21 -8.20
C LYS A 114 1.40 -5.61 -7.80
N PRO A 115 2.11 -6.19 -6.82
CA PRO A 115 3.43 -5.70 -6.42
C PRO A 115 4.43 -5.83 -7.57
N THR A 116 5.39 -4.90 -7.61
CA THR A 116 6.51 -4.94 -8.55
C THR A 116 7.72 -5.67 -7.99
N GLN A 117 7.77 -5.82 -6.66
CA GLN A 117 8.86 -6.50 -5.96
C GLN A 117 8.91 -7.98 -6.29
N ALA A 118 10.13 -8.50 -6.50
CA ALA A 118 10.37 -9.92 -6.73
C ALA A 118 10.18 -10.73 -5.43
N ASN A 119 9.95 -12.04 -5.58
CA ASN A 119 9.91 -13.00 -4.46
C ASN A 119 8.77 -12.81 -3.44
N LEU A 120 7.71 -12.10 -3.80
CA LEU A 120 6.51 -12.00 -2.97
C LEU A 120 5.48 -13.07 -3.37
N ILE A 121 4.81 -13.64 -2.36
CA ILE A 121 3.63 -14.49 -2.59
C ILE A 121 2.43 -13.57 -2.80
N PHE A 122 1.97 -13.47 -4.03
CA PHE A 122 0.79 -12.69 -4.38
C PHE A 122 -0.46 -13.57 -4.44
N LYS A 123 -1.51 -13.13 -3.73
CA LYS A 123 -2.83 -13.75 -3.79
C LYS A 123 -3.87 -12.69 -4.08
N LYS A 124 -4.68 -12.91 -5.13
CA LYS A 124 -5.83 -12.04 -5.40
C LYS A 124 -6.85 -12.19 -4.27
N PHE A 125 -7.22 -11.06 -3.66
CA PHE A 125 -8.07 -11.03 -2.48
C PHE A 125 -9.53 -10.73 -2.85
N VAL A 126 -9.78 -9.65 -3.59
CA VAL A 126 -11.13 -9.20 -3.95
C VAL A 126 -11.10 -8.40 -5.27
N ASN A 127 -12.21 -8.36 -5.98
CA ASN A 127 -12.48 -7.37 -7.02
C ASN A 127 -13.31 -6.24 -6.43
N PHE A 128 -13.00 -5.01 -6.83
CA PHE A 128 -13.84 -3.86 -6.52
C PHE A 128 -14.14 -3.06 -7.79
N HIS A 129 -15.24 -2.34 -7.77
CA HIS A 129 -15.68 -1.49 -8.86
C HIS A 129 -15.68 -0.04 -8.41
N ASN A 130 -15.25 0.85 -9.28
CA ASN A 130 -15.31 2.29 -9.04
C ASN A 130 -16.65 2.82 -9.56
N HIS A 131 -17.35 3.57 -8.73
CA HIS A 131 -18.59 4.24 -9.08
C HIS A 131 -18.46 5.75 -8.85
N ILE A 132 -19.36 6.52 -9.45
CA ILE A 132 -19.50 7.95 -9.22
C ILE A 132 -20.52 8.13 -8.11
N TYR A 133 -20.21 8.97 -7.13
CA TYR A 133 -21.05 9.26 -5.99
C TYR A 133 -21.28 10.76 -5.87
N GLY A 134 -22.42 11.16 -5.33
CA GLY A 134 -22.75 12.51 -4.92
C GLY A 134 -23.62 12.47 -3.67
N SER A 135 -23.52 13.47 -2.79
CA SER A 135 -24.42 13.56 -1.64
C SER A 135 -25.85 13.85 -2.07
N SER A 136 -26.81 13.44 -1.27
CA SER A 136 -28.24 13.69 -1.54
C SER A 136 -28.54 15.19 -1.71
N ASP A 137 -27.96 16.02 -0.84
CA ASP A 137 -28.18 17.47 -0.83
C ASP A 137 -27.62 18.13 -2.11
N TYR A 138 -26.41 17.70 -2.52
CA TYR A 138 -25.82 18.16 -3.78
C TYR A 138 -26.67 17.75 -4.98
N LEU A 139 -27.13 16.50 -5.04
CA LEU A 139 -27.93 16.01 -6.16
C LEU A 139 -29.34 16.63 -6.21
N GLN A 140 -29.92 17.02 -5.06
CA GLN A 140 -31.16 17.76 -5.00
C GLN A 140 -31.01 19.19 -5.57
N SER A 141 -29.90 19.86 -5.27
CA SER A 141 -29.64 21.23 -5.71
C SER A 141 -29.14 21.34 -7.15
N SER A 142 -28.27 20.39 -7.58
CA SER A 142 -27.57 20.45 -8.87
C SER A 142 -28.14 19.48 -9.92
N GLY A 143 -29.15 18.68 -9.54
CA GLY A 143 -29.73 17.63 -10.39
C GLY A 143 -28.96 16.33 -10.38
N ILE A 144 -29.62 15.26 -10.82
CA ILE A 144 -29.04 13.92 -10.94
C ILE A 144 -28.54 13.74 -12.38
N PRO A 145 -27.24 13.48 -12.63
CA PRO A 145 -26.74 13.21 -13.97
C PRO A 145 -27.33 11.90 -14.50
N ARG A 146 -27.94 11.94 -15.67
CA ARG A 146 -28.57 10.79 -16.32
C ARG A 146 -27.68 10.15 -17.39
N ASN A 147 -26.72 10.89 -17.88
CA ASN A 147 -25.76 10.46 -18.89
C ASN A 147 -24.38 11.08 -18.65
N VAL A 148 -23.38 10.62 -19.39
CA VAL A 148 -21.98 11.03 -19.22
C VAL A 148 -21.76 12.52 -19.51
N SER A 149 -22.53 13.12 -20.46
CA SER A 149 -22.38 14.55 -20.79
C SER A 149 -22.91 15.48 -19.70
N ASP A 150 -23.85 15.01 -18.88
CA ASP A 150 -24.34 15.82 -17.75
C ASP A 150 -23.23 16.12 -16.74
N LEU A 151 -22.20 15.26 -16.63
CA LEU A 151 -21.05 15.49 -15.76
C LEU A 151 -20.29 16.80 -16.08
N ASP A 152 -20.49 17.38 -17.25
CA ASP A 152 -19.89 18.67 -17.63
C ASP A 152 -20.46 19.84 -16.83
N LYS A 153 -21.67 19.67 -16.27
CA LYS A 153 -22.37 20.67 -15.46
C LYS A 153 -22.16 20.47 -13.96
N HIS A 154 -21.53 19.36 -13.58
CA HIS A 154 -21.34 19.02 -12.18
C HIS A 154 -19.97 19.41 -11.63
N SER A 155 -19.92 19.75 -10.34
CA SER A 155 -18.68 19.97 -9.59
C SER A 155 -18.01 18.63 -9.30
N LEU A 156 -16.87 18.35 -9.93
CA LEU A 156 -16.16 17.07 -9.77
C LEU A 156 -15.07 17.18 -8.72
N ILE A 157 -15.02 16.18 -7.84
CA ILE A 157 -13.94 15.96 -6.87
C ILE A 157 -13.08 14.82 -7.38
N CYS A 158 -11.76 15.03 -7.43
CA CYS A 158 -10.83 14.07 -7.95
C CYS A 158 -9.61 13.87 -7.05
N PHE A 159 -8.89 12.78 -7.25
CA PHE A 159 -7.63 12.55 -6.57
C PHE A 159 -6.58 13.61 -6.98
N GLY A 160 -5.65 13.91 -6.07
CA GLY A 160 -4.57 14.88 -6.30
C GLY A 160 -3.74 14.55 -7.54
N SER A 161 -3.28 15.59 -8.25
CA SER A 161 -2.41 15.43 -9.43
C SER A 161 -0.94 15.45 -9.06
N GLY A 162 -0.11 14.70 -9.81
CA GLY A 162 1.35 14.71 -9.65
C GLY A 162 1.87 13.91 -8.46
N LEU A 163 1.01 13.26 -7.70
CA LEU A 163 1.38 12.40 -6.59
C LEU A 163 1.16 10.91 -6.94
N PRO A 164 1.91 9.99 -6.31
CA PRO A 164 1.66 8.57 -6.45
C PRO A 164 0.20 8.24 -6.16
N SER A 165 -0.43 7.50 -7.06
CA SER A 165 -1.82 7.07 -6.92
C SER A 165 -1.87 5.57 -6.63
N PRO A 166 -2.69 5.14 -5.65
CA PRO A 166 -2.87 3.72 -5.35
C PRO A 166 -3.52 2.96 -6.51
N ILE A 167 -4.25 3.66 -7.38
CA ILE A 167 -5.01 3.07 -8.50
C ILE A 167 -4.56 3.71 -9.82
N SER A 168 -4.36 2.89 -10.84
CA SER A 168 -4.11 3.40 -12.19
C SER A 168 -5.37 4.09 -12.72
N ASN A 169 -5.18 5.22 -13.42
CA ASN A 169 -6.28 5.98 -14.02
C ASN A 169 -7.37 6.41 -13.01
N ILE A 170 -6.97 6.80 -11.78
CA ILE A 170 -7.89 7.21 -10.71
C ILE A 170 -8.81 8.39 -11.13
N ASP A 171 -8.36 9.23 -12.03
CA ASP A 171 -9.09 10.39 -12.58
C ASP A 171 -9.92 10.05 -13.84
N TRP A 172 -10.34 8.78 -14.00
CA TRP A 172 -11.08 8.32 -15.19
C TRP A 172 -12.34 9.14 -15.50
N ILE A 173 -13.01 9.65 -14.46
CA ILE A 173 -14.22 10.48 -14.58
C ILE A 173 -13.96 11.75 -15.41
N LEU A 174 -12.76 12.33 -15.35
CA LEU A 174 -12.42 13.54 -16.09
C LEU A 174 -12.34 13.29 -17.61
N LYS A 175 -12.03 12.06 -18.00
CA LYS A 175 -11.89 11.66 -19.41
C LYS A 175 -13.11 10.96 -19.96
N LEU A 176 -14.01 10.49 -19.09
CA LEU A 176 -15.17 9.71 -19.47
C LEU A 176 -16.03 10.42 -20.51
N GLY A 177 -16.21 9.83 -21.70
CA GLY A 177 -16.97 10.42 -22.80
C GLY A 177 -16.33 11.67 -23.43
N LYS A 178 -15.03 11.90 -23.25
CA LYS A 178 -14.27 13.02 -23.83
C LYS A 178 -13.12 12.51 -24.69
N GLU A 179 -13.09 12.89 -25.95
CA GLU A 179 -11.95 12.63 -26.84
C GLU A 179 -10.99 13.82 -26.80
N GLY A 180 -9.71 13.54 -26.47
CA GLY A 180 -8.64 14.55 -26.49
C GLY A 180 -8.70 15.63 -25.41
N THR A 181 -9.79 15.77 -24.66
CA THR A 181 -9.99 16.78 -23.61
C THR A 181 -10.28 16.16 -22.25
N LYS A 182 -10.21 16.96 -21.18
CA LYS A 182 -10.55 16.52 -19.82
C LYS A 182 -11.42 17.57 -19.14
N ARG A 183 -12.37 17.10 -18.30
CA ARG A 183 -13.09 17.98 -17.39
C ARG A 183 -12.14 18.60 -16.38
N LYS A 184 -12.41 19.80 -15.92
CA LYS A 184 -11.67 20.44 -14.84
C LYS A 184 -12.36 20.07 -13.51
N PRO A 185 -11.65 19.45 -12.56
CA PRO A 185 -12.23 19.21 -11.24
C PRO A 185 -12.34 20.51 -10.46
N LYS A 186 -13.36 20.60 -9.62
CA LYS A 186 -13.54 21.71 -8.68
C LYS A 186 -12.59 21.59 -7.48
N PHE A 187 -12.33 20.36 -7.04
CA PHE A 187 -11.48 20.08 -5.89
C PHE A 187 -10.61 18.83 -6.13
N ARG A 188 -9.42 18.85 -5.57
CA ARG A 188 -8.47 17.71 -5.58
C ARG A 188 -7.91 17.48 -4.20
N VAL A 189 -7.84 16.22 -3.81
CA VAL A 189 -7.20 15.76 -2.58
C VAL A 189 -6.54 14.40 -2.82
N ASN A 190 -5.37 14.19 -2.25
CA ASN A 190 -4.61 12.94 -2.40
C ASN A 190 -5.00 11.85 -1.38
N SER A 191 -6.22 11.85 -0.96
CA SER A 191 -6.77 10.88 -0.01
C SER A 191 -8.17 10.46 -0.44
N ILE A 192 -8.39 9.16 -0.63
CA ILE A 192 -9.73 8.62 -0.94
C ILE A 192 -10.70 8.90 0.22
N TYR A 193 -10.22 8.81 1.47
CA TYR A 193 -11.01 9.17 2.63
C TYR A 193 -11.35 10.68 2.63
N GLY A 194 -10.39 11.54 2.29
CA GLY A 194 -10.64 12.97 2.12
C GLY A 194 -11.64 13.27 0.99
N MET A 195 -11.62 12.50 -0.11
CA MET A 195 -12.63 12.61 -1.17
C MET A 195 -14.02 12.26 -0.64
N SER A 196 -14.18 11.18 0.13
CA SER A 196 -15.49 10.79 0.69
C SER A 196 -16.05 11.87 1.60
N LEU A 197 -15.23 12.43 2.50
CA LEU A 197 -15.64 13.53 3.37
C LEU A 197 -16.05 14.78 2.59
N ALA A 198 -15.36 15.10 1.49
CA ALA A 198 -15.70 16.25 0.66
C ALA A 198 -16.97 16.06 -0.18
N VAL A 199 -17.37 14.81 -0.45
CA VAL A 199 -18.63 14.48 -1.14
C VAL A 199 -19.84 14.55 -0.19
N GLU A 200 -19.63 14.24 1.09
CA GLU A 200 -20.69 14.24 2.11
C GLU A 200 -21.16 15.65 2.50
N LYS A 201 -20.35 16.68 2.25
CA LYS A 201 -20.63 18.10 2.55
C LYS A 201 -21.04 18.88 1.32
#